data_669a9910d99a6d9a10c12fe993e61975
#
_entry.id   669a9910d99a6d9a10c12fe993e61975
#
_cell.length_a   1.000
_cell.length_b   1.000
_cell.length_c   1.000
_cell.angle_alpha   90.00
_cell.angle_beta   90.00
_cell.angle_gamma   90.00
#
_symmetry.space_group_name_H-M   'P 1'
#
loop_
_entity.id
_entity.type
_entity.pdbx_description
1 polymer ?
#
loop_
_entity_poly.entity_id
_entity_poly.type
_entity_poly.pdbx_seq_one_letter_code
_entity_poly.pdbx_strand_id
1 'polypeptide(L)'
;MKFILTVYICSLISGECVIPQDKESGFNYPKEYNTHYGCVRDGLGESFEILFNGDYFNADAIETYKLYPKFGCAQGDPSTQPGTPS
;
A
#
# COMPACT_ATOMS: atom_id res chain seq x y z
N MET A 1 -12.24 -16.72 3.57
CA MET A 1 -12.34 -15.27 3.70
C MET A 1 -11.04 -14.65 3.17
N LYS A 2 -11.16 -13.58 2.42
CA LYS A 2 -10.00 -12.98 1.79
C LYS A 2 -9.70 -11.61 2.35
N PHE A 3 -8.44 -11.23 2.26
CA PHE A 3 -7.98 -9.92 2.67
C PHE A 3 -7.36 -9.21 1.48
N ILE A 4 -7.70 -7.96 1.29
CA ILE A 4 -7.29 -7.18 0.13
C ILE A 4 -6.28 -6.14 0.60
N LEU A 5 -5.07 -6.22 0.06
CA LEU A 5 -3.99 -5.31 0.40
C LEU A 5 -3.93 -4.17 -0.61
N THR A 6 -3.90 -2.95 -0.11
CA THR A 6 -3.60 -1.76 -0.92
C THR A 6 -2.54 -0.96 -0.18
N VAL A 7 -1.51 -0.53 -0.91
CA VAL A 7 -0.43 0.28 -0.37
C VAL A 7 -0.53 1.68 -0.95
N TYR A 8 -0.34 2.67 -0.09
CA TYR A 8 -0.38 4.08 -0.46
C TYR A 8 0.89 4.77 -0.03
N ILE A 9 1.33 5.74 -0.83
CA ILE A 9 2.36 6.69 -0.42
C ILE A 9 1.69 8.04 -0.32
N CYS A 10 1.74 8.61 0.87
CA CYS A 10 1.01 9.84 1.17
C CYS A 10 1.97 10.97 1.52
N SER A 11 1.53 12.20 1.27
CA SER A 11 2.29 13.41 1.59
C SER A 11 1.61 14.16 2.71
N LEU A 12 2.36 14.51 3.74
CA LEU A 12 1.84 15.35 4.82
C LEU A 12 1.63 16.80 4.37
N ILE A 13 2.34 17.21 3.33
CA ILE A 13 2.27 18.58 2.84
C ILE A 13 1.01 18.81 2.02
N SER A 14 0.75 17.93 1.04
CA SER A 14 -0.40 18.08 0.16
C SER A 14 -1.64 17.38 0.66
N GLY A 15 -1.46 16.39 1.55
CA GLY A 15 -2.57 15.55 2.01
C GLY A 15 -3.01 14.53 1.00
N GLU A 16 -2.30 14.40 -0.12
CA GLU A 16 -2.66 13.46 -1.17
C GLU A 16 -1.93 12.14 -1.02
N CYS A 17 -2.56 11.09 -1.49
CA CYS A 17 -1.99 9.75 -1.49
C CYS A 17 -2.05 9.18 -2.90
N VAL A 18 -1.02 8.39 -3.25
CA VAL A 18 -0.98 7.69 -4.52
C VAL A 18 -0.77 6.21 -4.26
N ILE A 19 -1.25 5.39 -5.18
CA ILE A 19 -1.03 3.95 -5.11
C ILE A 19 0.09 3.63 -6.09
N PRO A 20 1.27 3.23 -5.58
CA PRO A 20 2.37 2.88 -6.48
C PRO A 20 2.07 1.57 -7.18
N GLN A 21 2.17 1.57 -8.50
CA GLN A 21 1.93 0.39 -9.32
C GLN A 21 3.16 0.14 -10.17
N ASP A 22 3.73 -1.04 -10.04
CA ASP A 22 4.87 -1.45 -10.86
C ASP A 22 4.82 -2.96 -11.03
N LYS A 23 4.31 -3.38 -12.18
CA LYS A 23 4.14 -4.80 -12.46
C LYS A 23 5.47 -5.53 -12.59
N GLU A 24 6.49 -4.84 -13.05
CA GLU A 24 7.81 -5.45 -13.22
C GLU A 24 8.45 -5.79 -11.88
N SER A 25 8.21 -4.96 -10.88
CA SER A 25 8.74 -5.19 -9.54
C SER A 25 7.78 -5.96 -8.65
N GLY A 26 6.62 -6.35 -9.18
CA GLY A 26 5.64 -7.11 -8.43
C GLY A 26 4.71 -6.27 -7.56
N PHE A 27 4.77 -4.96 -7.67
CA PHE A 27 3.87 -4.08 -6.92
C PHE A 27 2.63 -3.81 -7.75
N ASN A 28 1.62 -4.62 -7.53
CA ASN A 28 0.38 -4.54 -8.29
C ASN A 28 -0.79 -4.65 -7.32
N TYR A 29 -1.45 -3.54 -7.07
CA TYR A 29 -2.52 -3.47 -6.07
C TYR A 29 -3.86 -3.28 -6.76
N PRO A 30 -4.94 -3.78 -6.16
CA PRO A 30 -5.00 -4.53 -4.91
C PRO A 30 -4.51 -5.96 -5.04
N LYS A 31 -4.00 -6.52 -3.95
CA LYS A 31 -3.58 -7.91 -3.88
C LYS A 31 -4.46 -8.68 -2.92
N GLU A 32 -4.67 -9.95 -3.20
CA GLU A 32 -5.48 -10.82 -2.36
C GLU A 32 -4.62 -11.73 -1.51
N TYR A 33 -5.04 -11.93 -0.27
CA TYR A 33 -4.38 -12.83 0.67
C TYR A 33 -5.43 -13.68 1.37
N ASN A 34 -5.01 -14.88 1.76
CA ASN A 34 -5.91 -15.79 2.47
C ASN A 34 -5.90 -15.56 3.98
N THR A 35 -4.91 -14.84 4.48
CA THR A 35 -4.78 -14.58 5.92
C THR A 35 -4.50 -13.11 6.17
N HIS A 36 -4.96 -12.63 7.30
CA HIS A 36 -4.67 -11.27 7.74
C HIS A 36 -3.18 -11.10 8.00
N TYR A 37 -2.55 -12.12 8.59
CA TYR A 37 -1.12 -12.11 8.86
C TYR A 37 -0.30 -11.88 7.58
N GLY A 38 -0.60 -12.64 6.54
CA GLY A 38 0.12 -12.51 5.27
C GLY A 38 -0.08 -11.13 4.65
N CYS A 39 -1.30 -10.59 4.73
CA CYS A 39 -1.61 -9.27 4.21
C CYS A 39 -0.81 -8.18 4.93
N VAL A 40 -0.80 -8.22 6.25
CA VAL A 40 -0.08 -7.21 7.04
C VAL A 40 1.42 -7.32 6.85
N ARG A 41 1.94 -8.55 6.85
CA ARG A 41 3.38 -8.76 6.67
C ARG A 41 3.87 -8.21 5.33
N ASP A 42 3.17 -8.56 4.26
CA ASP A 42 3.55 -8.10 2.93
C ASP A 42 3.29 -6.60 2.77
N GLY A 43 2.23 -6.09 3.39
CA GLY A 43 1.93 -4.66 3.36
C GLY A 43 3.04 -3.83 3.98
N LEU A 44 3.52 -4.23 5.14
CA LEU A 44 4.64 -3.55 5.79
C LEU A 44 5.92 -3.67 4.97
N GLY A 45 6.24 -4.88 4.48
CA GLY A 45 7.45 -5.10 3.71
C GLY A 45 7.45 -4.34 2.40
N GLU A 46 6.35 -4.41 1.66
CA GLU A 46 6.26 -3.75 0.36
C GLU A 46 6.23 -2.23 0.50
N SER A 47 5.52 -1.70 1.49
CA SER A 47 5.50 -0.26 1.69
C SER A 47 6.89 0.28 2.06
N PHE A 48 7.63 -0.46 2.87
CA PHE A 48 9.00 -0.11 3.21
C PHE A 48 9.90 -0.14 1.96
N GLU A 49 9.81 -1.20 1.16
CA GLU A 49 10.63 -1.32 -0.03
C GLU A 49 10.34 -0.23 -1.06
N ILE A 50 9.08 0.07 -1.27
CA ILE A 50 8.70 1.12 -2.21
C ILE A 50 9.29 2.46 -1.78
N LEU A 51 9.21 2.76 -0.50
CA LEU A 51 9.62 4.08 -0.01
C LEU A 51 11.13 4.21 0.16
N PHE A 52 11.79 3.16 0.64
CA PHE A 52 13.19 3.27 1.05
C PHE A 52 14.18 2.47 0.21
N ASN A 53 13.77 1.37 -0.38
CA ASN A 53 14.68 0.50 -1.12
C ASN A 53 14.52 0.57 -2.63
N GLY A 54 13.43 1.15 -3.11
CA GLY A 54 13.20 1.30 -4.54
C GLY A 54 13.77 2.61 -5.06
N ASP A 55 13.84 2.71 -6.38
CA ASP A 55 14.28 3.93 -7.03
C ASP A 55 13.14 4.90 -7.29
N TYR A 56 12.00 4.69 -6.63
CA TYR A 56 10.82 5.49 -6.86
C TYR A 56 10.89 6.86 -6.21
N PHE A 57 11.49 6.91 -5.03
CA PHE A 57 11.61 8.15 -4.26
C PHE A 57 13.01 8.25 -3.69
N ASN A 58 13.60 9.44 -3.76
CA ASN A 58 14.89 9.67 -3.11
C ASN A 58 14.67 10.33 -1.74
N ALA A 59 15.74 10.39 -0.96
CA ALA A 59 15.66 10.95 0.39
C ALA A 59 15.20 12.40 0.40
N ASP A 60 15.64 13.17 -0.59
CA ASP A 60 15.25 14.58 -0.68
C ASP A 60 13.76 14.75 -0.94
N ALA A 61 13.20 13.90 -1.83
CA ALA A 61 11.76 13.96 -2.11
C ALA A 61 10.95 13.55 -0.89
N ILE A 62 11.39 12.50 -0.19
CA ILE A 62 10.71 12.04 1.01
C ILE A 62 10.69 13.15 2.05
N GLU A 63 11.81 13.84 2.23
CA GLU A 63 11.93 14.90 3.22
C GLU A 63 11.14 16.15 2.80
N THR A 64 11.24 16.52 1.53
CA THR A 64 10.61 17.74 1.02
C THR A 64 9.09 17.65 1.09
N TYR A 65 8.53 16.52 0.65
CA TYR A 65 7.08 16.33 0.60
C TYR A 65 6.54 15.62 1.82
N LYS A 66 7.41 15.23 2.76
CA LYS A 66 7.02 14.50 3.96
C LYS A 66 6.21 13.25 3.62
N LEU A 67 6.82 12.43 2.76
CA LEU A 67 6.17 11.21 2.30
C LEU A 67 6.21 10.13 3.37
N TYR A 68 5.15 9.37 3.46
CA TYR A 68 5.08 8.25 4.40
C TYR A 68 4.26 7.12 3.78
N PRO A 69 4.56 5.88 4.15
CA PRO A 69 3.81 4.74 3.63
C PRO A 69 2.56 4.50 4.46
N LYS A 70 1.52 4.04 3.78
CA LYS A 70 0.28 3.64 4.43
C LYS A 70 -0.24 2.42 3.70
N PHE A 71 -0.79 1.47 4.42
CA PHE A 71 -1.40 0.33 3.78
C PHE A 71 -2.65 -0.09 4.54
N GLY A 72 -3.53 -0.79 3.86
CA GLY A 72 -4.73 -1.30 4.46
C GLY A 72 -4.99 -2.73 4.01
N CYS A 73 -5.50 -3.54 4.93
CA CYS A 73 -5.92 -4.90 4.66
C CYS A 73 -7.42 -4.99 4.88
N ALA A 74 -8.19 -4.77 3.82
CA ALA A 74 -9.63 -4.85 3.90
C ALA A 74 -10.09 -6.30 3.85
N GLN A 75 -11.06 -6.64 4.67
CA GLN A 75 -11.61 -7.99 4.72
C GLN A 75 -12.80 -8.08 3.77
N GLY A 76 -12.84 -9.16 2.97
CA GLY A 76 -13.95 -9.41 2.08
C GLY A 76 -13.50 -9.88 0.72
N ASP A 77 -14.46 -10.17 -0.15
CA ASP A 77 -14.19 -10.49 -1.53
C ASP A 77 -14.08 -9.21 -2.36
N PRO A 78 -13.31 -9.26 -3.48
CA PRO A 78 -13.26 -8.10 -4.38
C PRO A 78 -14.61 -7.68 -4.91
N SER A 79 -15.56 -8.61 -5.00
CA SER A 79 -16.92 -8.32 -5.44
C SER A 79 -17.79 -7.73 -4.34
N THR A 80 -17.33 -7.77 -3.11
CA THR A 80 -18.03 -7.21 -1.97
C THR A 80 -17.40 -5.86 -1.67
N GLN A 81 -18.20 -4.84 -1.54
CA GLN A 81 -17.67 -3.51 -1.29
C GLN A 81 -17.13 -3.41 0.14
N PRO A 82 -15.81 -3.23 0.29
CA PRO A 82 -15.24 -3.03 1.62
C PRO A 82 -15.77 -1.73 2.19
N GLY A 83 -16.00 -1.72 3.48
CA GLY A 83 -16.49 -0.52 4.12
C GLY A 83 -18.00 -0.36 4.08
N THR A 84 -18.70 -1.19 3.34
CA THR A 84 -20.14 -1.22 3.44
C THR A 84 -20.50 -1.81 4.80
N PRO A 85 -21.29 -1.10 5.58
CA PRO A 85 -21.69 -1.66 6.86
C PRO A 85 -22.50 -2.90 6.61
N SER A 86 -22.02 -3.95 7.08
CA SER A 86 -22.69 -5.23 6.94
C SER A 86 -23.07 -5.74 8.28
#